data_acbe028a79e6c00e0b2fbafc124ee9b2
#
_entry.id   acbe028a79e6c00e0b2fbafc124ee9b2
#
_cell.length_a   1.000
_cell.length_b   1.000
_cell.length_c   1.000
_cell.angle_alpha   90.00
_cell.angle_beta   90.00
_cell.angle_gamma   90.00
#
_symmetry.space_group_name_H-M   'P 1'
#
loop_
_entity.id
_entity.type
_entity.pdbx_description
1 polymer ?
#
loop_
_entity_poly.entity_id
_entity_poly.type
_entity_poly.pdbx_seq_one_letter_code
_entity_poly.pdbx_strand_id
1 'polypeptide(L)'
;TIPSSSVRSTRWELGVRLTFNPSANNYARFYLASSSEILSGDLNGYYIQIGGTKDNVALYRQNGNQSKLLASGRELMKGNNSPKLFIKVECDANGYWTFWTRMESETEYTKEKQIKDASITKSICCGIYCVYTKSRCDGFTFHHIQLSDDVITSTEPDDIPDVPDE
;
A
#
# COMPACT_ATOMS: atom_id res chain seq x y z
N THR A 1 10.76 -9.87 5.17
CA THR A 1 10.45 -10.04 3.74
C THR A 1 10.12 -11.48 3.41
N ILE A 2 9.34 -11.68 2.37
CA ILE A 2 9.10 -12.98 1.75
C ILE A 2 9.44 -12.88 0.26
N PRO A 3 10.01 -13.93 -0.35
CA PRO A 3 10.31 -13.94 -1.79
C PRO A 3 9.03 -13.72 -2.61
N SER A 4 9.10 -12.80 -3.58
CA SER A 4 8.01 -12.57 -4.52
C SER A 4 8.54 -11.86 -5.76
N SER A 5 8.26 -12.42 -6.92
CA SER A 5 8.55 -11.80 -8.21
C SER A 5 7.33 -11.10 -8.81
N SER A 6 6.19 -11.16 -8.14
CA SER A 6 4.92 -10.68 -8.67
C SER A 6 4.80 -9.16 -8.57
N VAL A 7 4.47 -8.49 -9.68
CA VAL A 7 4.11 -7.08 -9.75
C VAL A 7 2.81 -6.89 -10.50
N ARG A 8 2.62 -7.59 -11.62
CA ARG A 8 1.41 -7.54 -12.44
C ARG A 8 0.43 -8.65 -12.09
N SER A 9 -0.84 -8.45 -12.36
CA SER A 9 -1.91 -9.43 -12.13
C SER A 9 -1.90 -9.97 -10.70
N THR A 10 -1.66 -9.09 -9.74
CA THR A 10 -1.40 -9.46 -8.35
C THR A 10 -2.30 -8.70 -7.40
N ARG A 11 -2.74 -9.38 -6.35
CA ARG A 11 -3.48 -8.81 -5.23
C ARG A 11 -2.68 -9.03 -3.94
N TRP A 12 -2.58 -7.99 -3.14
CA TRP A 12 -2.03 -8.02 -1.80
C TRP A 12 -3.14 -7.64 -0.81
N GLU A 13 -3.25 -8.40 0.25
CA GLU A 13 -4.20 -8.12 1.33
C GLU A 13 -3.48 -8.19 2.67
N LEU A 14 -3.80 -7.29 3.56
CA LEU A 14 -3.28 -7.32 4.92
C LEU A 14 -4.22 -6.64 5.90
N GLY A 15 -4.18 -7.11 7.15
CA GLY A 15 -4.71 -6.41 8.30
C GLY A 15 -3.58 -5.80 9.11
N VAL A 16 -3.80 -4.63 9.68
CA VAL A 16 -2.84 -3.96 10.56
C VAL A 16 -3.55 -3.35 11.76
N ARG A 17 -2.93 -3.49 12.91
CA ARG A 17 -3.34 -2.82 14.14
C ARG A 17 -2.17 -2.02 14.68
N LEU A 18 -2.46 -0.78 15.05
CA LEU A 18 -1.54 0.09 15.74
C LEU A 18 -2.09 0.38 17.14
N THR A 19 -1.23 0.48 18.14
CA THR A 19 -1.62 0.85 19.52
C THR A 19 -1.41 2.34 19.79
N PHE A 20 -1.30 3.14 18.74
CA PHE A 20 -1.07 4.58 18.80
C PHE A 20 -1.65 5.26 17.55
N ASN A 21 -1.85 6.57 17.63
CA ASN A 21 -2.14 7.35 16.44
C ASN A 21 -0.86 7.55 15.62
N PRO A 22 -0.84 7.25 14.32
CA PRO A 22 0.34 7.43 13.47
C PRO A 22 0.86 8.86 13.46
N SER A 23 2.15 9.01 13.19
CA SER A 23 2.82 10.30 13.09
C SER A 23 3.97 10.26 12.10
N ALA A 24 4.65 11.37 11.89
CA ALA A 24 5.83 11.43 11.02
C ALA A 24 6.96 10.49 11.46
N ASN A 25 6.99 10.08 12.74
CA ASN A 25 8.02 9.21 13.31
C ASN A 25 7.50 7.81 13.65
N ASN A 26 6.21 7.54 13.42
CA ASN A 26 5.58 6.26 13.76
C ASN A 26 4.59 5.88 12.65
N TYR A 27 5.04 5.06 11.72
CA TYR A 27 4.26 4.56 10.60
C TYR A 27 4.84 3.24 10.08
N ALA A 28 4.09 2.58 9.23
CA ALA A 28 4.53 1.36 8.56
C ALA A 28 4.51 1.51 7.04
N ARG A 29 5.35 0.74 6.37
CA ARG A 29 5.30 0.52 4.93
C ARG A 29 5.14 -0.96 4.65
N PHE A 30 4.23 -1.29 3.78
CA PHE A 30 4.15 -2.61 3.17
C PHE A 30 4.66 -2.50 1.74
N TYR A 31 5.87 -3.03 1.50
CA TYR A 31 6.46 -3.11 0.18
C TYR A 31 5.78 -4.23 -0.60
N LEU A 32 5.03 -3.85 -1.62
CA LEU A 32 4.31 -4.75 -2.53
C LEU A 32 5.29 -5.44 -3.47
N ALA A 33 6.29 -4.70 -3.90
CA ALA A 33 7.36 -5.17 -4.76
C ALA A 33 8.65 -4.44 -4.39
N SER A 34 9.78 -5.13 -4.40
CA SER A 34 11.07 -4.56 -4.10
C SER A 34 12.20 -5.28 -4.83
N SER A 35 13.18 -4.51 -5.27
CA SER A 35 14.43 -5.01 -5.86
C SER A 35 15.46 -5.43 -4.81
N SER A 36 15.20 -5.19 -3.53
CA SER A 36 16.11 -5.48 -2.41
C SER A 36 15.34 -6.05 -1.22
N GLU A 37 15.95 -6.99 -0.52
CA GLU A 37 15.45 -7.49 0.77
C GLU A 37 15.69 -6.49 1.92
N ILE A 38 16.59 -5.52 1.72
CA ILE A 38 16.87 -4.45 2.70
C ILE A 38 15.93 -3.30 2.42
N LEU A 39 14.76 -3.32 3.06
CA LEU A 39 13.69 -2.35 2.81
C LEU A 39 13.99 -0.94 3.37
N SER A 40 14.96 -0.81 4.24
CA SER A 40 15.43 0.47 4.78
C SER A 40 16.42 1.20 3.87
N GLY A 41 16.92 0.54 2.84
CA GLY A 41 17.91 1.06 1.92
C GLY A 41 17.33 1.53 0.58
N ASP A 42 18.23 1.79 -0.34
CA ASP A 42 17.89 2.11 -1.72
C ASP A 42 17.32 0.90 -2.44
N LEU A 43 16.20 1.07 -3.10
CA LEU A 43 15.54 0.01 -3.86
C LEU A 43 14.64 0.58 -4.95
N ASN A 44 14.25 -0.27 -5.88
CA ASN A 44 13.19 0.03 -6.84
C ASN A 44 11.97 -0.83 -6.53
N GLY A 45 10.82 -0.21 -6.34
CA GLY A 45 9.61 -0.94 -5.97
C GLY A 45 8.40 -0.05 -5.74
N TYR A 46 7.37 -0.67 -5.20
CA TYR A 46 6.12 -0.02 -4.79
C TYR A 46 5.81 -0.36 -3.35
N TYR A 47 5.30 0.60 -2.62
CA TYR A 47 4.83 0.35 -1.26
C TYR A 47 3.57 1.14 -0.94
N ILE A 48 2.79 0.64 -0.01
CA ILE A 48 1.79 1.43 0.70
C ILE A 48 2.36 1.88 2.04
N GLN A 49 2.19 3.17 2.34
CA GLN A 49 2.50 3.70 3.65
C GLN A 49 1.22 3.78 4.48
N ILE A 50 1.29 3.24 5.68
CA ILE A 50 0.19 3.16 6.62
C ILE A 50 0.51 4.15 7.74
N GLY A 51 -0.18 5.29 7.72
CA GLY A 51 0.07 6.37 8.64
C GLY A 51 1.05 7.42 8.11
N GLY A 52 1.69 8.12 9.03
CA GLY A 52 2.44 9.34 8.76
C GLY A 52 1.65 10.54 9.24
N THR A 53 1.92 11.72 8.68
CA THR A 53 1.28 12.98 9.12
C THR A 53 -0.19 13.11 8.73
N LYS A 54 -0.64 12.35 7.75
CA LYS A 54 -2.02 12.43 7.21
C LYS A 54 -2.96 11.36 7.76
N ASP A 55 -2.49 10.47 8.61
CA ASP A 55 -3.32 9.40 9.19
C ASP A 55 -4.07 8.57 8.13
N ASN A 56 -3.44 8.33 6.99
CA ASN A 56 -4.04 7.66 5.84
C ASN A 56 -3.20 6.47 5.36
N VAL A 57 -3.71 5.80 4.33
CA VAL A 57 -2.95 4.84 3.52
C VAL A 57 -2.70 5.48 2.17
N ALA A 58 -1.46 5.39 1.68
CA ALA A 58 -1.06 5.99 0.41
C ALA A 58 -0.12 5.07 -0.36
N LEU A 59 -0.22 5.10 -1.69
CA LEU A 59 0.60 4.29 -2.59
C LEU A 59 1.76 5.13 -3.14
N TYR A 60 2.96 4.55 -3.08
CA TYR A 60 4.20 5.16 -3.54
C TYR A 60 4.97 4.24 -4.49
N ARG A 61 5.71 4.86 -5.40
CA ARG A 61 6.80 4.22 -6.15
C ARG A 61 8.13 4.73 -5.61
N GLN A 62 9.05 3.83 -5.34
CA GLN A 62 10.42 4.16 -4.94
C GLN A 62 11.41 3.83 -6.05
N ASN A 63 12.27 4.78 -6.37
CA ASN A 63 13.41 4.63 -7.27
C ASN A 63 14.68 5.04 -6.52
N GLY A 64 15.53 4.08 -6.16
CA GLY A 64 16.68 4.32 -5.31
C GLY A 64 16.22 4.84 -3.93
N ASN A 65 16.65 6.05 -3.58
CA ASN A 65 16.26 6.72 -2.34
C ASN A 65 15.14 7.75 -2.52
N GLN A 66 14.55 7.85 -3.71
CA GLN A 66 13.47 8.79 -4.02
C GLN A 66 12.13 8.08 -4.06
N SER A 67 11.14 8.64 -3.38
CA SER A 67 9.77 8.14 -3.41
C SER A 67 8.83 9.15 -4.06
N LYS A 68 7.97 8.66 -4.93
CA LYS A 68 6.91 9.43 -5.58
C LYS A 68 5.56 8.97 -5.07
N LEU A 69 4.77 9.89 -4.53
CA LEU A 69 3.38 9.64 -4.18
C LEU A 69 2.58 9.41 -5.47
N LEU A 70 1.95 8.25 -5.59
CA LEU A 70 1.10 7.89 -6.71
C LEU A 70 -0.37 8.18 -6.41
N ALA A 71 -0.83 7.77 -5.23
CA ALA A 71 -2.22 7.94 -4.85
C ALA A 71 -2.36 8.03 -3.33
N SER A 72 -3.14 9.00 -2.85
CA SER A 72 -3.39 9.22 -1.43
C SER A 72 -4.84 8.87 -1.09
N GLY A 73 -5.04 8.03 -0.08
CA GLY A 73 -6.36 7.68 0.42
C GLY A 73 -6.89 8.68 1.44
N ARG A 74 -8.12 8.40 1.92
CA ARG A 74 -8.76 9.19 2.98
C ARG A 74 -7.98 9.09 4.30
N GLU A 75 -8.15 10.08 5.17
CA GLU A 75 -7.55 10.13 6.51
C GLU A 75 -8.32 9.22 7.50
N LEU A 76 -8.40 7.91 7.21
CA LEU A 76 -9.26 6.98 7.94
C LEU A 76 -8.83 6.75 9.40
N MET A 77 -7.58 7.02 9.74
CA MET A 77 -7.05 6.82 11.09
C MET A 77 -7.02 8.12 11.93
N LYS A 78 -7.53 9.23 11.37
CA LYS A 78 -7.47 10.54 12.04
C LYS A 78 -8.12 10.51 13.42
N GLY A 79 -7.35 10.94 14.43
CA GLY A 79 -7.81 10.98 15.81
C GLY A 79 -7.98 9.63 16.48
N ASN A 80 -7.58 8.54 15.85
CA ASN A 80 -7.70 7.20 16.39
C ASN A 80 -6.37 6.76 17.02
N ASN A 81 -6.39 6.47 18.32
CA ASN A 81 -5.20 6.05 19.08
C ASN A 81 -4.97 4.53 19.07
N SER A 82 -5.84 3.78 18.43
CA SER A 82 -5.74 2.32 18.33
C SER A 82 -6.38 1.81 17.04
N PRO A 83 -5.96 2.31 15.87
CA PRO A 83 -6.59 1.94 14.62
C PRO A 83 -6.32 0.48 14.26
N LYS A 84 -7.37 -0.20 13.80
CA LYS A 84 -7.30 -1.52 13.19
C LYS A 84 -7.99 -1.46 11.83
N LEU A 85 -7.26 -1.79 10.79
CA LEU A 85 -7.73 -1.63 9.41
C LEU A 85 -7.28 -2.80 8.53
N PHE A 86 -8.00 -2.93 7.42
CA PHE A 86 -7.69 -3.89 6.37
C PHE A 86 -7.43 -3.13 5.07
N ILE A 87 -6.46 -3.60 4.33
CA ILE A 87 -6.01 -2.99 3.08
C ILE A 87 -5.95 -4.06 2.00
N LYS A 88 -6.45 -3.71 0.83
CA LYS A 88 -6.35 -4.52 -0.38
C LYS A 88 -5.76 -3.66 -1.49
N VAL A 89 -4.76 -4.19 -2.18
CA VAL A 89 -4.11 -3.56 -3.32
C VAL A 89 -4.11 -4.52 -4.48
N GLU A 90 -4.41 -4.02 -5.66
CA GLU A 90 -4.33 -4.78 -6.90
C GLU A 90 -3.52 -4.02 -7.94
N CYS A 91 -2.70 -4.76 -8.69
CA CYS A 91 -2.08 -4.28 -9.91
C CYS A 91 -2.50 -5.20 -11.05
N ASP A 92 -3.14 -4.67 -12.06
CA ASP A 92 -3.57 -5.46 -13.21
C ASP A 92 -2.44 -5.72 -14.21
N ALA A 93 -2.73 -6.47 -15.29
CA ALA A 93 -1.76 -6.81 -16.32
C ALA A 93 -1.21 -5.58 -17.07
N ASN A 94 -1.90 -4.46 -17.04
CA ASN A 94 -1.56 -3.22 -17.74
C ASN A 94 -0.87 -2.17 -16.85
N GLY A 95 -0.71 -2.45 -15.57
CA GLY A 95 -0.10 -1.54 -14.62
C GLY A 95 -1.05 -0.51 -14.01
N TYR A 96 -2.33 -0.79 -13.99
CA TYR A 96 -3.29 -0.04 -13.20
C TYR A 96 -3.29 -0.56 -11.78
N TRP A 97 -3.00 0.34 -10.86
CA TRP A 97 -2.98 0.10 -9.42
C TRP A 97 -4.28 0.61 -8.81
N THR A 98 -4.92 -0.21 -8.02
CA THR A 98 -6.11 0.17 -7.25
C THR A 98 -5.93 -0.28 -5.82
N PHE A 99 -6.35 0.54 -4.84
CA PHE A 99 -6.35 0.10 -3.46
C PHE A 99 -7.63 0.50 -2.73
N TRP A 100 -7.98 -0.32 -1.77
CA TRP A 100 -9.17 -0.22 -0.93
C TRP A 100 -8.75 -0.29 0.52
N THR A 101 -9.47 0.41 1.36
CA THR A 101 -9.29 0.37 2.81
C THR A 101 -10.62 0.13 3.52
N ARG A 102 -10.53 -0.45 4.70
CA ARG A 102 -11.67 -0.67 5.58
C ARG A 102 -11.18 -0.62 7.02
N MET A 103 -11.83 0.20 7.87
CA MET A 103 -11.65 0.06 9.32
C MET A 103 -12.32 -1.23 9.80
N GLU A 104 -11.87 -1.80 10.91
CA GLU A 104 -12.48 -3.00 11.49
C GLU A 104 -13.99 -2.80 11.76
N SER A 105 -14.38 -1.59 12.14
CA SER A 105 -15.79 -1.22 12.39
C SER A 105 -16.64 -1.10 11.13
N GLU A 106 -16.03 -1.03 9.95
CA GLU A 106 -16.73 -0.94 8.68
C GLU A 106 -16.95 -2.33 8.09
N THR A 107 -18.09 -2.56 7.45
CA THR A 107 -18.45 -3.86 6.87
C THR A 107 -17.91 -4.06 5.47
N GLU A 108 -17.66 -2.98 4.74
CA GLU A 108 -17.23 -3.01 3.34
C GLU A 108 -15.98 -2.16 3.11
N TYR A 109 -15.18 -2.59 2.13
CA TYR A 109 -14.06 -1.81 1.64
C TYR A 109 -14.51 -0.55 0.92
N THR A 110 -13.78 0.54 1.12
CA THR A 110 -13.89 1.76 0.33
C THR A 110 -12.76 1.76 -0.70
N LYS A 111 -13.11 1.89 -1.98
CA LYS A 111 -12.13 2.12 -3.06
C LYS A 111 -11.53 3.51 -2.87
N GLU A 112 -10.22 3.58 -2.68
CA GLU A 112 -9.54 4.84 -2.42
C GLU A 112 -9.15 5.54 -3.71
N LYS A 113 -8.32 4.89 -4.52
CA LYS A 113 -7.80 5.44 -5.78
C LYS A 113 -7.44 4.34 -6.77
N GLN A 114 -7.44 4.72 -8.04
CA GLN A 114 -6.87 3.95 -9.14
C GLN A 114 -5.90 4.85 -9.90
N ILE A 115 -4.73 4.34 -10.24
CA ILE A 115 -3.70 5.07 -10.99
C ILE A 115 -2.90 4.12 -11.88
N LYS A 116 -2.46 4.62 -13.03
CA LYS A 116 -1.55 3.86 -13.90
C LYS A 116 -0.10 4.18 -13.58
N ASP A 117 0.68 3.16 -13.25
CA ASP A 117 2.13 3.21 -13.18
C ASP A 117 2.71 1.86 -13.59
N ALA A 118 3.38 1.85 -14.73
CA ALA A 118 3.97 0.66 -15.34
C ALA A 118 5.51 0.69 -15.31
N SER A 119 6.11 1.56 -14.50
CA SER A 119 7.54 1.84 -14.53
C SER A 119 8.39 0.68 -14.03
N ILE A 120 7.92 -0.05 -13.01
CA ILE A 120 8.67 -1.15 -12.39
C ILE A 120 7.91 -2.44 -12.62
N THR A 121 8.59 -3.43 -13.20
CA THR A 121 8.03 -4.74 -13.54
C THR A 121 8.75 -5.90 -12.87
N LYS A 122 9.84 -5.63 -12.15
CA LYS A 122 10.68 -6.64 -11.50
C LYS A 122 10.64 -6.51 -10.00
N SER A 123 10.57 -7.64 -9.32
CA SER A 123 10.59 -7.74 -7.87
C SER A 123 11.33 -9.00 -7.44
N ILE A 124 11.94 -8.98 -6.26
CA ILE A 124 12.51 -10.17 -5.62
C ILE A 124 11.80 -10.52 -4.32
N CYS A 125 11.12 -9.54 -3.70
CA CYS A 125 10.44 -9.78 -2.44
C CYS A 125 9.30 -8.78 -2.22
N CYS A 126 8.42 -9.10 -1.29
CA CYS A 126 7.54 -8.17 -0.59
C CYS A 126 7.83 -8.20 0.92
N GLY A 127 7.39 -7.21 1.66
CA GLY A 127 7.68 -7.19 3.09
C GLY A 127 7.27 -5.92 3.80
N ILE A 128 7.51 -5.91 5.11
CA ILE A 128 7.11 -4.85 6.02
C ILE A 128 8.33 -4.11 6.53
N TYR A 129 8.23 -2.79 6.57
CA TYR A 129 9.19 -1.88 7.15
C TYR A 129 8.47 -0.92 8.08
N CYS A 130 8.90 -0.85 9.33
CA CYS A 130 8.31 0.03 10.33
C CYS A 130 9.30 1.11 10.75
N VAL A 131 8.80 2.34 10.84
CA VAL A 131 9.49 3.47 11.46
C VAL A 131 8.80 3.77 12.78
N TYR A 132 9.54 3.80 13.85
CA TYR A 132 8.98 3.99 15.18
C TYR A 132 9.95 4.63 16.16
N THR A 133 9.40 5.33 17.15
CA THR A 133 10.11 5.78 18.33
C THR A 133 10.20 4.64 19.34
N LYS A 134 11.15 4.72 20.27
CA LYS A 134 11.40 3.67 21.28
C LYS A 134 10.12 3.24 22.02
N SER A 135 9.26 4.19 22.37
CA SER A 135 8.01 3.92 23.10
C SER A 135 6.94 3.20 22.26
N ARG A 136 7.13 3.07 20.94
CA ARG A 136 6.16 2.47 20.00
C ARG A 136 6.69 1.21 19.33
N CYS A 137 7.83 0.68 19.76
CA CYS A 137 8.52 -0.43 19.10
C CYS A 137 7.69 -1.74 19.04
N ASP A 138 6.78 -1.94 19.95
CA ASP A 138 5.89 -3.11 20.03
C ASP A 138 4.41 -2.79 19.66
N GLY A 139 4.17 -1.60 19.13
CA GLY A 139 2.82 -1.11 18.82
C GLY A 139 2.25 -1.51 17.46
N PHE A 140 2.94 -2.31 16.67
CA PHE A 140 2.51 -2.75 15.36
C PHE A 140 2.15 -4.23 15.35
N THR A 141 0.98 -4.57 14.84
CA THR A 141 0.57 -5.96 14.57
C THR A 141 0.08 -6.08 13.15
N PHE A 142 0.64 -7.04 12.42
CA PHE A 142 0.22 -7.36 11.06
C PHE A 142 -0.39 -8.75 11.04
N HIS A 143 -1.51 -8.89 10.34
CA HIS A 143 -2.24 -10.15 10.26
C HIS A 143 -2.92 -10.29 8.90
N HIS A 144 -3.34 -11.51 8.56
CA HIS A 144 -4.02 -11.80 7.31
C HIS A 144 -3.25 -11.33 6.07
N ILE A 145 -1.90 -11.45 6.11
CA ILE A 145 -1.07 -11.09 4.96
C ILE A 145 -1.26 -12.17 3.88
N GLN A 146 -1.75 -11.75 2.73
CA GLN A 146 -2.01 -12.66 1.61
C GLN A 146 -1.58 -12.00 0.31
N LEU A 147 -0.89 -12.77 -0.52
CA LEU A 147 -0.51 -12.42 -1.88
C LEU A 147 -1.11 -13.45 -2.82
N SER A 148 -1.83 -12.98 -3.84
CA SER A 148 -2.44 -13.82 -4.87
C SER A 148 -2.05 -13.29 -6.24
N ASP A 149 -1.47 -14.12 -7.07
CA ASP A 149 -1.13 -13.82 -8.45
C ASP A 149 -2.08 -14.53 -9.43
N ASP A 150 -2.06 -14.12 -10.70
CA ASP A 150 -2.90 -14.65 -11.78
C ASP A 150 -4.42 -14.57 -11.55
N VAL A 151 -4.87 -13.72 -10.63
CA VAL A 151 -6.29 -13.63 -10.21
C VAL A 151 -7.03 -12.49 -10.89
N ILE A 152 -6.32 -11.50 -11.47
CA ILE A 152 -6.92 -10.26 -11.95
C ILE A 152 -6.97 -10.29 -13.47
N THR A 153 -8.15 -10.60 -14.01
CA THR A 153 -8.51 -10.21 -15.39
C THR A 153 -8.65 -8.69 -15.43
N SER A 154 -8.08 -8.05 -16.46
CA SER A 154 -8.06 -6.59 -16.63
C SER A 154 -9.38 -5.95 -16.20
N THR A 155 -9.33 -5.13 -15.15
CA THR A 155 -10.41 -4.18 -14.89
C THR A 155 -10.21 -3.03 -15.86
N GLU A 156 -11.13 -2.88 -16.82
CA GLU A 156 -11.17 -1.63 -17.58
C GLU A 156 -11.35 -0.49 -16.58
N PRO A 157 -10.70 0.67 -16.82
CA PRO A 157 -10.95 1.84 -15.98
C PRO A 157 -12.44 2.09 -15.93
N ASP A 158 -13.00 2.27 -14.73
CA ASP A 158 -14.36 2.83 -14.62
C ASP A 158 -14.41 4.05 -15.54
N ASP A 159 -15.38 4.10 -16.45
CA ASP A 159 -15.56 5.14 -17.45
C ASP A 159 -15.16 6.52 -16.89
N ILE A 160 -13.98 6.97 -17.27
CA ILE A 160 -13.69 8.39 -17.20
C ILE A 160 -14.57 8.97 -18.33
N PRO A 161 -15.56 9.79 -18.03
CA PRO A 161 -16.35 10.38 -19.10
C PRO A 161 -15.39 11.07 -20.07
N ASP A 162 -15.45 10.67 -21.34
CA ASP A 162 -14.74 11.33 -22.41
C ASP A 162 -14.98 12.84 -22.27
N VAL A 163 -13.89 13.57 -22.02
CA VAL A 163 -13.94 15.01 -22.17
C VAL A 163 -14.14 15.24 -23.66
N PRO A 164 -15.26 15.84 -24.10
CA PRO A 164 -15.46 16.08 -25.52
C PRO A 164 -14.28 16.90 -26.03
N ASP A 165 -13.66 16.45 -27.09
CA ASP A 165 -12.74 17.26 -27.88
C ASP A 165 -13.50 18.50 -28.36
N GLU A 166 -13.06 19.66 -27.90
CA GLU A 166 -13.49 20.93 -28.50
C GLU A 166 -12.88 21.12 -29.89
#